data_5baa40f39cd287e185ef08e26e20a6ba
#
_entry.id   5baa40f39cd287e185ef08e26e20a6ba
#
_cell.length_a   1.000
_cell.length_b   1.000
_cell.length_c   1.000
_cell.angle_alpha   90.00
_cell.angle_beta   90.00
_cell.angle_gamma   90.00
#
_symmetry.space_group_name_H-M   'P 1'
#
loop_
_entity.id
_entity.type
_entity.pdbx_description
1 polymer ?
#
loop_
_entity_poly.entity_id
_entity_poly.type
_entity_poly.pdbx_seq_one_letter_code
_entity_poly.pdbx_strand_id
1 'polypeptide(L)'
;MIIAWTSWMEKRISFSETLVNLYNKYYERLVKNEVEIAGIKDGDKVLCIGGGSIPCTALQMAKLTDAKIHVLDIDEEAVERARYIVEKLGLEDKIKVIWGNGEVIEPSDYDVIHIALQVQSKDEVFENILSKSKRGTRIIIRNPKKSRRVFYSNISNKLLV
;
A
#
# COMPACT_ATOMS: atom_id res chain seq x y z
N MET A 1 -11.91 11.62 8.57
CA MET A 1 -11.76 11.80 7.09
C MET A 1 -11.68 10.48 6.32
N ILE A 2 -11.05 9.44 6.85
CA ILE A 2 -10.98 8.09 6.25
C ILE A 2 -12.37 7.41 6.21
N ILE A 3 -13.20 7.61 7.25
CA ILE A 3 -14.59 7.10 7.30
C ILE A 3 -15.46 7.66 6.16
N ALA A 4 -15.25 8.90 5.75
CA ALA A 4 -16.01 9.50 4.65
C ALA A 4 -15.62 8.91 3.27
N TRP A 5 -14.37 8.49 3.11
CA TRP A 5 -13.88 7.93 1.85
C TRP A 5 -14.28 6.45 1.68
N THR A 6 -14.18 5.65 2.73
CA THR A 6 -14.64 4.24 2.72
C THR A 6 -16.16 4.16 2.60
N SER A 7 -16.90 4.98 3.34
CA SER A 7 -18.36 5.09 3.22
C SER A 7 -18.81 5.59 1.85
N TRP A 8 -18.06 6.51 1.24
CA TRP A 8 -18.31 6.99 -0.11
C TRP A 8 -17.99 5.93 -1.17
N MET A 9 -16.90 5.15 -0.99
CA MET A 9 -16.58 3.99 -1.84
C MET A 9 -17.61 2.87 -1.70
N GLU A 10 -17.99 2.50 -0.49
CA GLU A 10 -19.02 1.49 -0.24
C GLU A 10 -20.36 1.86 -0.86
N LYS A 11 -20.78 3.13 -0.77
CA LYS A 11 -22.00 3.63 -1.40
C LYS A 11 -21.92 3.69 -2.92
N ARG A 12 -20.74 3.88 -3.52
CA ARG A 12 -20.57 3.88 -4.99
C ARG A 12 -20.30 2.50 -5.57
N ILE A 13 -19.69 1.60 -4.84
CA ILE A 13 -19.51 0.19 -5.24
C ILE A 13 -20.85 -0.51 -5.39
N SER A 14 -21.86 -0.13 -4.59
CA SER A 14 -23.23 -0.64 -4.74
C SER A 14 -23.96 -0.10 -5.97
N PHE A 15 -23.41 0.89 -6.69
CA PHE A 15 -24.14 1.59 -7.76
C PHE A 15 -23.92 1.06 -9.20
N SER A 16 -22.84 0.28 -9.47
CA SER A 16 -22.65 -0.32 -10.79
C SER A 16 -21.52 -1.36 -10.78
N GLU A 17 -21.84 -2.61 -11.12
CA GLU A 17 -20.84 -3.67 -11.34
C GLU A 17 -19.78 -3.27 -12.37
N THR A 18 -20.15 -2.46 -13.35
CA THR A 18 -19.26 -1.95 -14.38
C THR A 18 -18.18 -1.03 -13.80
N LEU A 19 -18.56 -0.15 -12.85
CA LEU A 19 -17.59 0.74 -12.20
C LEU A 19 -16.64 -0.02 -11.26
N VAL A 20 -17.14 -1.03 -10.55
CA VAL A 20 -16.33 -1.93 -9.71
C VAL A 20 -15.32 -2.68 -10.57
N ASN A 21 -15.76 -3.22 -11.69
CA ASN A 21 -14.89 -3.96 -12.62
C ASN A 21 -13.84 -3.04 -13.25
N LEU A 22 -14.20 -1.81 -13.62
CA LEU A 22 -13.27 -0.81 -14.15
C LEU A 22 -12.23 -0.39 -13.11
N TYR A 23 -12.64 -0.20 -11.86
CA TYR A 23 -11.76 0.13 -10.75
C TYR A 23 -10.79 -1.01 -10.44
N ASN A 24 -11.30 -2.26 -10.38
CA ASN A 24 -10.47 -3.45 -10.17
C ASN A 24 -9.45 -3.63 -11.30
N LYS A 25 -9.87 -3.44 -12.55
CA LYS A 25 -8.99 -3.54 -13.72
C LYS A 25 -7.92 -2.43 -13.74
N TYR A 26 -8.28 -1.21 -13.30
CA TYR A 26 -7.31 -0.12 -13.15
C TYR A 26 -6.26 -0.44 -12.08
N TYR A 27 -6.70 -0.93 -10.91
CA TYR A 27 -5.79 -1.30 -9.82
C TYR A 27 -4.90 -2.48 -10.18
N GLU A 28 -5.44 -3.49 -10.84
CA GLU A 28 -4.70 -4.64 -11.34
C GLU A 28 -3.56 -4.19 -12.27
N ARG A 29 -3.87 -3.33 -13.24
CA ARG A 29 -2.87 -2.82 -14.18
C ARG A 29 -1.81 -1.97 -13.48
N LEU A 30 -2.22 -1.12 -12.54
CA LEU A 30 -1.30 -0.28 -11.77
C LEU A 30 -0.32 -1.13 -10.96
N VAL A 31 -0.84 -2.09 -10.20
CA VAL A 31 -0.02 -2.96 -9.34
C VAL A 31 0.85 -3.89 -10.17
N LYS A 32 0.35 -4.39 -11.31
CA LYS A 32 1.17 -5.18 -12.23
C LYS A 32 2.40 -4.39 -12.70
N ASN A 33 2.23 -3.15 -13.09
CA ASN A 33 3.36 -2.29 -13.48
C ASN A 33 4.33 -2.06 -12.31
N GLU A 34 3.83 -1.88 -11.09
CA GLU A 34 4.67 -1.72 -9.89
C GLU A 34 5.47 -3.00 -9.58
N VAL A 35 4.83 -4.16 -9.69
CA VAL A 35 5.50 -5.46 -9.53
C VAL A 35 6.61 -5.65 -10.55
N GLU A 36 6.34 -5.31 -11.82
CA GLU A 36 7.32 -5.41 -12.90
C GLU A 36 8.49 -4.43 -12.71
N ILE A 37 8.21 -3.15 -12.44
CA ILE A 37 9.24 -2.11 -12.26
C ILE A 37 10.13 -2.39 -11.06
N ALA A 38 9.54 -2.80 -9.94
CA ALA A 38 10.29 -3.13 -8.74
C ALA A 38 10.92 -4.53 -8.79
N GLY A 39 10.57 -5.34 -9.79
CA GLY A 39 11.03 -6.71 -9.91
C GLY A 39 10.65 -7.56 -8.70
N ILE A 40 9.42 -7.41 -8.21
CA ILE A 40 8.92 -8.21 -7.08
C ILE A 40 8.79 -9.67 -7.54
N LYS A 41 9.41 -10.56 -6.79
CA LYS A 41 9.47 -11.99 -7.13
C LYS A 41 9.07 -12.85 -5.95
N ASP A 42 8.87 -14.13 -6.24
CA ASP A 42 8.59 -15.13 -5.23
C ASP A 42 9.70 -15.18 -4.18
N GLY A 43 9.30 -15.26 -2.91
CA GLY A 43 10.20 -15.23 -1.77
C GLY A 43 10.60 -13.84 -1.28
N ASP A 44 10.30 -12.77 -2.02
CA ASP A 44 10.49 -11.40 -1.51
C ASP A 44 9.58 -11.14 -0.30
N LYS A 45 10.08 -10.36 0.64
CA LYS A 45 9.30 -9.82 1.75
C LYS A 45 8.96 -8.36 1.47
N VAL A 46 7.69 -8.08 1.29
CA VAL A 46 7.16 -6.77 0.87
C VAL A 46 6.47 -6.08 2.04
N LEU A 47 6.76 -4.80 2.26
CA LEU A 47 6.04 -3.93 3.20
C LEU A 47 5.20 -2.92 2.41
N CYS A 48 3.88 -2.93 2.62
CA CYS A 48 2.96 -1.92 2.08
C CYS A 48 2.56 -0.97 3.21
N ILE A 49 3.00 0.28 3.16
CA ILE A 49 2.69 1.32 4.15
C ILE A 49 1.49 2.14 3.68
N GLY A 50 0.48 2.28 4.54
CA GLY A 50 -0.78 2.96 4.25
C GLY A 50 -1.76 2.06 3.49
N GLY A 51 -2.00 0.86 4.00
CA GLY A 51 -2.86 -0.14 3.34
C GLY A 51 -4.33 0.21 3.33
N GLY A 52 -4.79 0.97 4.32
CA GLY A 52 -6.20 1.31 4.51
C GLY A 52 -7.08 0.11 4.86
N SER A 53 -8.39 0.34 4.93
CA SER A 53 -9.39 -0.67 5.27
C SER A 53 -9.53 -1.78 4.21
N ILE A 54 -9.23 -1.47 2.96
CA ILE A 54 -9.22 -2.43 1.85
C ILE A 54 -7.81 -2.40 1.24
N PRO A 55 -6.96 -3.40 1.54
CA PRO A 55 -5.55 -3.38 1.12
C PRO A 55 -5.38 -3.82 -0.34
N CYS A 56 -6.00 -3.09 -1.27
CA CYS A 56 -6.07 -3.44 -2.70
C CYS A 56 -4.70 -3.74 -3.32
N THR A 57 -3.68 -2.97 -2.98
CA THR A 57 -2.32 -3.17 -3.48
C THR A 57 -1.77 -4.53 -3.05
N ALA A 58 -1.86 -4.85 -1.76
CA ALA A 58 -1.40 -6.13 -1.23
C ALA A 58 -2.19 -7.31 -1.80
N LEU A 59 -3.51 -7.17 -1.93
CA LEU A 59 -4.36 -8.19 -2.52
C LEU A 59 -3.99 -8.48 -3.99
N GLN A 60 -3.68 -7.46 -4.78
CA GLN A 60 -3.24 -7.64 -6.16
C GLN A 60 -1.81 -8.21 -6.23
N MET A 61 -0.88 -7.76 -5.39
CA MET A 61 0.47 -8.33 -5.31
C MET A 61 0.42 -9.83 -4.97
N ALA A 62 -0.42 -10.23 -4.02
CA ALA A 62 -0.59 -11.63 -3.62
C ALA A 62 -1.16 -12.54 -4.72
N LYS A 63 -1.91 -11.96 -5.68
CA LYS A 63 -2.38 -12.66 -6.88
C LYS A 63 -1.30 -12.81 -7.94
N LEU A 64 -0.40 -11.85 -8.02
CA LEU A 64 0.62 -11.77 -9.08
C LEU A 64 1.94 -12.46 -8.70
N THR A 65 2.19 -12.67 -7.41
CA THR A 65 3.46 -13.20 -6.87
C THR A 65 3.22 -14.11 -5.67
N ASP A 66 4.22 -14.92 -5.32
CA ASP A 66 4.28 -15.64 -4.05
C ASP A 66 5.15 -14.93 -2.99
N ALA A 67 5.25 -13.62 -3.09
CA ALA A 67 5.89 -12.77 -2.08
C ALA A 67 5.12 -12.80 -0.74
N LYS A 68 5.81 -12.62 0.36
CA LYS A 68 5.20 -12.42 1.69
C LYS A 68 4.96 -10.92 1.91
N ILE A 69 3.71 -10.54 2.09
CA ILE A 69 3.30 -9.15 2.11
C ILE A 69 2.85 -8.75 3.52
N HIS A 70 3.48 -7.73 4.06
CA HIS A 70 3.03 -7.06 5.28
C HIS A 70 2.35 -5.74 4.92
N VAL A 71 1.16 -5.53 5.45
CA VAL A 71 0.40 -4.29 5.28
C VAL A 71 0.45 -3.53 6.59
N LEU A 72 0.98 -2.32 6.58
CA LEU A 72 1.06 -1.44 7.74
C LEU A 72 0.09 -0.29 7.58
N ASP A 73 -0.71 -0.04 8.61
CA ASP A 73 -1.52 1.17 8.70
C ASP A 73 -1.50 1.72 10.13
N ILE A 74 -1.59 3.04 10.25
CA ILE A 74 -1.62 3.75 11.54
C ILE A 74 -3.01 3.77 12.15
N ASP A 75 -4.05 3.58 11.35
CA ASP A 75 -5.45 3.53 11.76
C ASP A 75 -5.82 2.11 12.18
N GLU A 76 -6.04 1.90 13.48
CA GLU A 76 -6.38 0.61 14.06
C GLU A 76 -7.68 0.03 13.48
N GLU A 77 -8.68 0.87 13.25
CA GLU A 77 -9.96 0.44 12.66
C GLU A 77 -9.78 -0.04 11.20
N ALA A 78 -8.93 0.66 10.45
CA ALA A 78 -8.56 0.23 9.09
C ALA A 78 -7.83 -1.12 9.11
N VAL A 79 -6.92 -1.33 10.06
CA VAL A 79 -6.19 -2.60 10.24
C VAL A 79 -7.13 -3.76 10.53
N GLU A 80 -8.11 -3.58 11.43
CA GLU A 80 -9.08 -4.64 11.74
C GLU A 80 -9.93 -5.03 10.55
N ARG A 81 -10.40 -4.03 9.78
CA ARG A 81 -11.17 -4.28 8.55
C ARG A 81 -10.32 -4.99 7.49
N ALA A 82 -9.08 -4.56 7.33
CA ALA A 82 -8.16 -5.21 6.39
C ALA A 82 -7.86 -6.66 6.78
N ARG A 83 -7.67 -6.96 8.07
CA ARG A 83 -7.52 -8.33 8.57
C ARG A 83 -8.73 -9.20 8.23
N TYR A 84 -9.93 -8.68 8.49
CA TYR A 84 -11.17 -9.39 8.15
C TYR A 84 -11.26 -9.73 6.66
N ILE A 85 -10.88 -8.79 5.77
CA ILE A 85 -10.89 -9.01 4.32
C ILE A 85 -9.87 -10.07 3.93
N VAL A 86 -8.65 -10.00 4.47
CA VAL A 86 -7.58 -10.98 4.20
C VAL A 86 -8.03 -12.39 4.61
N GLU A 87 -8.62 -12.53 5.81
CA GLU A 87 -9.17 -13.78 6.32
C GLU A 87 -10.30 -14.32 5.44
N LYS A 88 -11.25 -13.47 5.06
CA LYS A 88 -12.37 -13.86 4.18
C LYS A 88 -11.92 -14.35 2.81
N LEU A 89 -10.78 -13.88 2.35
CA LEU A 89 -10.18 -14.29 1.07
C LEU A 89 -9.22 -15.48 1.20
N GLY A 90 -8.95 -15.97 2.44
CA GLY A 90 -8.02 -17.07 2.68
C GLY A 90 -6.58 -16.74 2.31
N LEU A 91 -6.16 -15.48 2.55
CA LEU A 91 -4.84 -14.97 2.15
C LEU A 91 -3.89 -14.74 3.33
N GLU A 92 -4.20 -15.22 4.54
CA GLU A 92 -3.43 -15.02 5.78
C GLU A 92 -2.01 -15.59 5.69
N ASP A 93 -1.83 -16.62 4.89
CA ASP A 93 -0.52 -17.22 4.63
C ASP A 93 0.40 -16.32 3.78
N LYS A 94 -0.18 -15.41 2.98
CA LYS A 94 0.55 -14.47 2.12
C LYS A 94 0.58 -13.05 2.66
N ILE A 95 -0.50 -12.60 3.30
CA ILE A 95 -0.69 -11.21 3.74
C ILE A 95 -0.86 -11.15 5.25
N LYS A 96 0.01 -10.39 5.91
CA LYS A 96 -0.10 -10.04 7.33
C LYS A 96 -0.40 -8.56 7.49
N VAL A 97 -1.47 -8.23 8.21
CA VAL A 97 -1.84 -6.82 8.48
C VAL A 97 -1.37 -6.41 9.86
N ILE A 98 -0.65 -5.30 9.95
CA ILE A 98 0.05 -4.80 11.13
C ILE A 98 -0.44 -3.38 11.44
N TRP A 99 -0.81 -3.14 12.69
CA TRP A 99 -1.03 -1.81 13.20
C TRP A 99 0.32 -1.17 13.56
N GLY A 100 0.59 0.03 13.05
CA GLY A 100 1.83 0.72 13.36
C GLY A 100 2.05 1.97 12.52
N ASN A 101 3.15 2.69 12.85
CA ASN A 101 3.51 3.93 12.19
C ASN A 101 4.75 3.75 11.29
N GLY A 102 4.61 4.12 10.01
CA GLY A 102 5.69 4.07 9.02
C GLY A 102 6.89 4.95 9.34
N GLU A 103 6.70 6.01 10.14
CA GLU A 103 7.78 6.91 10.57
C GLU A 103 8.79 6.26 11.53
N VAL A 104 8.39 5.16 12.20
CA VAL A 104 9.22 4.49 13.22
C VAL A 104 9.39 3.00 13.00
N ILE A 105 8.74 2.41 12.01
CA ILE A 105 8.87 0.98 11.72
C ILE A 105 10.32 0.59 11.43
N GLU A 106 10.70 -0.65 11.77
CA GLU A 106 11.98 -1.25 11.41
C GLU A 106 11.89 -1.93 10.03
N PRO A 107 12.51 -1.35 8.98
CA PRO A 107 12.35 -1.83 7.61
C PRO A 107 13.45 -2.81 7.15
N SER A 108 14.45 -3.12 7.97
CA SER A 108 15.66 -3.84 7.55
C SER A 108 15.41 -5.25 7.00
N ASP A 109 14.28 -5.86 7.39
CA ASP A 109 13.91 -7.22 6.96
C ASP A 109 13.23 -7.27 5.57
N TYR A 110 12.87 -6.13 4.99
CA TYR A 110 12.09 -6.09 3.76
C TYR A 110 12.97 -5.95 2.51
N ASP A 111 12.58 -6.67 1.46
CA ASP A 111 13.22 -6.60 0.14
C ASP A 111 12.61 -5.50 -0.73
N VAL A 112 11.31 -5.25 -0.52
CA VAL A 112 10.55 -4.20 -1.22
C VAL A 112 9.69 -3.45 -0.22
N ILE A 113 9.62 -2.13 -0.37
CA ILE A 113 8.77 -1.27 0.46
C ILE A 113 7.93 -0.38 -0.47
N HIS A 114 6.63 -0.45 -0.31
CA HIS A 114 5.66 0.34 -1.04
C HIS A 114 5.02 1.38 -0.11
N ILE A 115 5.11 2.66 -0.49
CA ILE A 115 4.47 3.78 0.24
C ILE A 115 3.26 4.25 -0.58
N ALA A 116 2.07 4.08 0.00
CA ALA A 116 0.82 4.38 -0.66
C ALA A 116 0.56 5.88 -0.83
N LEU A 117 -0.37 6.20 -1.75
CA LEU A 117 -0.73 7.59 -2.06
C LEU A 117 -1.27 8.38 -0.87
N GLN A 118 -2.06 7.72 -0.01
CA GLN A 118 -2.76 8.34 1.13
C GLN A 118 -1.90 8.56 2.37
N VAL A 119 -0.67 8.06 2.41
CA VAL A 119 0.26 8.34 3.50
C VAL A 119 0.51 9.86 3.57
N GLN A 120 0.26 10.48 4.71
CA GLN A 120 0.32 11.94 4.86
C GLN A 120 1.73 12.44 5.13
N SER A 121 2.46 11.82 6.05
CA SER A 121 3.84 12.17 6.42
C SER A 121 4.85 11.41 5.56
N LYS A 122 4.77 11.57 4.21
CA LYS A 122 5.61 10.80 3.29
C LYS A 122 7.10 11.06 3.45
N ASP A 123 7.49 12.30 3.73
CA ASP A 123 8.90 12.67 3.90
C ASP A 123 9.49 11.96 5.11
N GLU A 124 8.80 12.00 6.25
CA GLU A 124 9.22 11.36 7.50
C GLU A 124 9.27 9.84 7.36
N VAL A 125 8.25 9.25 6.73
CA VAL A 125 8.22 7.82 6.43
C VAL A 125 9.38 7.44 5.51
N PHE A 126 9.61 8.21 4.45
CA PHE A 126 10.67 7.91 3.50
C PHE A 126 12.05 8.05 4.12
N GLU A 127 12.29 9.08 4.95
CA GLU A 127 13.55 9.25 5.68
C GLU A 127 13.82 8.07 6.63
N ASN A 128 12.80 7.62 7.38
CA ASN A 128 12.92 6.45 8.24
C ASN A 128 13.29 5.20 7.43
N ILE A 129 12.56 4.95 6.32
CA ILE A 129 12.79 3.81 5.45
C ILE A 129 14.19 3.86 4.83
N LEU A 130 14.60 5.01 4.29
CA LEU A 130 15.88 5.17 3.62
C LEU A 130 17.06 4.98 4.59
N SER A 131 16.94 5.47 5.82
CA SER A 131 18.01 5.42 6.82
C SER A 131 18.21 4.04 7.43
N LYS A 132 17.19 3.19 7.47
CA LYS A 132 17.20 1.89 8.17
C LYS A 132 17.07 0.67 7.26
N SER A 133 16.71 0.85 6.00
CA SER A 133 16.61 -0.28 5.07
C SER A 133 17.98 -0.90 4.78
N LYS A 134 17.98 -2.21 4.57
CA LYS A 134 19.18 -2.91 4.11
C LYS A 134 19.56 -2.46 2.69
N ARG A 135 20.82 -2.58 2.35
CA ARG A 135 21.30 -2.31 1.00
C ARG A 135 20.60 -3.21 -0.01
N GLY A 136 20.06 -2.61 -1.09
CA GLY A 136 19.35 -3.32 -2.15
C GLY A 136 17.84 -3.40 -1.94
N THR A 137 17.30 -2.85 -0.84
CA THR A 137 15.85 -2.67 -0.70
C THR A 137 15.32 -1.77 -1.80
N ARG A 138 14.26 -2.22 -2.48
CA ARG A 138 13.59 -1.49 -3.56
C ARG A 138 12.41 -0.72 -2.98
N ILE A 139 12.30 0.57 -3.27
CA ILE A 139 11.28 1.44 -2.70
C ILE A 139 10.37 1.96 -3.81
N ILE A 140 9.08 1.71 -3.69
CA ILE A 140 8.02 2.21 -4.57
C ILE A 140 7.25 3.28 -3.83
N ILE A 141 7.06 4.45 -4.44
CA ILE A 141 6.33 5.55 -3.83
C ILE A 141 5.26 6.03 -4.79
N ARG A 142 4.01 6.02 -4.34
CA ARG A 142 2.92 6.66 -5.08
C ARG A 142 2.83 8.12 -4.71
N ASN A 143 3.11 8.97 -5.69
CA ASN A 143 2.94 10.41 -5.55
C ASN A 143 1.67 10.89 -6.28
N PRO A 144 1.01 11.95 -5.76
CA PRO A 144 -0.15 12.52 -6.43
C PRO A 144 0.25 13.18 -7.75
N LYS A 145 -0.63 13.11 -8.75
CA LYS A 145 -0.50 13.94 -9.96
C LYS A 145 -0.50 15.43 -9.55
N LYS A 146 0.18 16.29 -10.32
CA LYS A 146 0.31 17.74 -10.03
C LYS A 146 -1.03 18.41 -9.65
N SER A 147 -2.13 18.04 -10.31
CA SER A 147 -3.47 18.56 -10.06
C SER A 147 -4.11 18.13 -8.72
N ARG A 148 -3.54 17.14 -8.03
CA ARG A 148 -4.08 16.59 -6.77
C ARG A 148 -3.16 16.80 -5.57
N ARG A 149 -2.06 17.54 -5.71
CA ARG A 149 -1.10 17.79 -4.63
C ARG A 149 -1.68 18.54 -3.43
N VAL A 150 -2.79 19.25 -3.62
CA VAL A 150 -3.51 19.95 -2.55
C VAL A 150 -4.16 18.97 -1.55
N PHE A 151 -4.47 17.74 -1.98
CA PHE A 151 -5.20 16.76 -1.18
C PHE A 151 -4.30 15.67 -0.59
N TYR A 152 -3.07 15.50 -1.10
CA TYR A 152 -2.16 14.42 -0.69
C TYR A 152 -0.78 14.97 -0.45
N SER A 153 -0.09 14.45 0.57
CA SER A 153 1.32 14.75 0.76
C SER A 153 2.16 14.20 -0.41
N ASN A 154 3.26 14.85 -0.68
CA ASN A 154 4.21 14.49 -1.73
C ASN A 154 5.61 14.43 -1.10
N ILE A 155 6.47 13.58 -1.62
CA ILE A 155 7.89 13.61 -1.23
C ILE A 155 8.50 14.91 -1.72
N SER A 156 9.24 15.58 -0.85
CA SER A 156 9.96 16.79 -1.22
C SER A 156 11.06 16.50 -2.23
N ASN A 157 11.29 17.41 -3.17
CA ASN A 157 12.36 17.25 -4.17
C ASN A 157 13.77 17.16 -3.55
N LYS A 158 13.92 17.46 -2.25
CA LYS A 158 15.18 17.33 -1.52
C LYS A 158 15.58 15.88 -1.24
N LEU A 159 14.59 14.97 -1.23
CA LEU A 159 14.79 13.55 -0.96
C LEU A 159 14.90 12.69 -2.24
N LEU A 160 14.59 13.26 -3.39
CA LEU A 160 14.73 12.61 -4.68
C LEU A 160 16.10 13.00 -5.27
N VAL A 161 17.10 12.18 -5.07
CA VAL A 161 18.43 12.32 -5.67
C VAL A 161 18.58 11.32 -6.81
#